data_42c343be457f0047ce79fe377d868532
#
_entry.id   42c343be457f0047ce79fe377d868532
#
_cell.length_a   1.000
_cell.length_b   1.000
_cell.length_c   1.000
_cell.angle_alpha   90.00
_cell.angle_beta   90.00
_cell.angle_gamma   90.00
#
_symmetry.space_group_name_H-M   'P 1'
#
loop_
_entity.id
_entity.type
_entity.pdbx_description
1 polymer ?
#
loop_
_entity_poly.entity_id
_entity_poly.type
_entity_poly.pdbx_seq_one_letter_code
_entity_poly.pdbx_strand_id
1 'polypeptide(L)'
;MIAVIISEFNKEIVDGLLEGCKKSLKDHKLNIIKVPGAFELPASAQKCVESERYDSVITLGCVIKGDTDHYDYICQAVSNGIMNISIKSHIPVLFGVLTCQNAQQAFERSRDNDFNKGYEVGNAAKSLLESAR
;
A
#
# COMPACT_ATOMS: atom_id res chain seq x y z
N MET A 1 0.06 -1.55 -16.66
CA MET A 1 -1.00 -1.53 -15.63
C MET A 1 -0.39 -1.76 -14.25
N ILE A 2 -0.89 -1.06 -13.26
CA ILE A 2 -0.41 -1.13 -11.88
C ILE A 2 -1.46 -1.80 -11.00
N ALA A 3 -1.06 -2.79 -10.20
CA ALA A 3 -1.95 -3.38 -9.21
C ALA A 3 -1.94 -2.51 -7.95
N VAL A 4 -3.10 -2.16 -7.45
CA VAL A 4 -3.24 -1.44 -6.17
C VAL A 4 -4.07 -2.32 -5.25
N ILE A 5 -3.42 -2.90 -4.25
CA ILE A 5 -4.06 -3.82 -3.32
C ILE A 5 -4.43 -3.03 -2.07
N ILE A 6 -5.71 -3.04 -1.73
CA ILE A 6 -6.21 -2.28 -0.59
C ILE A 6 -6.81 -3.21 0.46
N SER A 7 -6.52 -2.95 1.73
CA SER A 7 -7.17 -3.67 2.81
C SER A 7 -8.53 -3.01 3.12
N GLU A 8 -9.53 -3.83 3.44
CA GLU A 8 -10.87 -3.33 3.73
C GLU A 8 -11.03 -2.85 5.18
N PHE A 9 -10.21 -3.36 6.08
CA PHE A 9 -10.22 -2.92 7.47
C PHE A 9 -9.71 -1.47 7.56
N ASN A 10 -10.34 -0.65 8.40
CA ASN A 10 -10.12 0.80 8.44
C ASN A 10 -10.45 1.45 7.09
N LYS A 11 -11.60 1.08 6.55
CA LYS A 11 -12.02 1.41 5.19
C LYS A 11 -11.92 2.90 4.86
N GLU A 12 -12.38 3.77 5.75
CA GLU A 12 -12.40 5.21 5.50
C GLU A 12 -10.97 5.75 5.27
N ILE A 13 -10.02 5.30 6.08
CA ILE A 13 -8.62 5.68 5.97
C ILE A 13 -8.04 5.15 4.64
N VAL A 14 -8.26 3.87 4.37
CA VAL A 14 -7.71 3.23 3.16
C VAL A 14 -8.31 3.82 1.90
N ASP A 15 -9.60 4.16 1.90
CA ASP A 15 -10.22 4.84 0.76
C ASP A 15 -9.55 6.19 0.49
N GLY A 16 -9.17 6.92 1.54
CA GLY A 16 -8.42 8.17 1.42
C GLY A 16 -7.04 7.97 0.82
N LEU A 17 -6.37 6.88 1.21
CA LEU A 17 -5.07 6.52 0.63
C LEU A 17 -5.24 6.18 -0.86
N LEU A 18 -6.27 5.45 -1.20
CA LEU A 18 -6.54 5.09 -2.60
C LEU A 18 -6.79 6.34 -3.46
N GLU A 19 -7.55 7.29 -2.95
CA GLU A 19 -7.78 8.55 -3.68
C GLU A 19 -6.48 9.31 -3.91
N GLY A 20 -5.59 9.37 -2.92
CA GLY A 20 -4.28 9.99 -3.08
C GLY A 20 -3.42 9.27 -4.11
N CYS A 21 -3.45 7.95 -4.09
CA CYS A 21 -2.73 7.11 -5.06
C CYS A 21 -3.25 7.36 -6.49
N LYS A 22 -4.57 7.40 -6.67
CA LYS A 22 -5.18 7.68 -7.97
C LYS A 22 -4.77 9.06 -8.49
N LYS A 23 -4.69 10.03 -7.60
CA LYS A 23 -4.29 11.40 -7.96
C LYS A 23 -2.86 11.45 -8.51
N SER A 24 -1.93 10.75 -7.87
CA SER A 24 -0.54 10.72 -8.32
C SER A 24 -0.35 9.90 -9.59
N LEU A 25 -1.21 8.91 -9.83
CA LEU A 25 -1.11 7.99 -10.97
C LEU A 25 -2.23 8.17 -11.99
N LYS A 26 -2.74 9.39 -12.13
CA LYS A 26 -3.89 9.69 -13.00
C LYS A 26 -3.70 9.27 -14.46
N ASP A 27 -2.45 9.19 -14.92
CA ASP A 27 -2.13 8.81 -16.30
C ASP A 27 -1.82 7.32 -16.45
N HIS A 28 -2.02 6.54 -15.39
CA HIS A 28 -1.75 5.10 -15.38
C HIS A 28 -3.03 4.31 -15.21
N LYS A 29 -3.06 3.13 -15.82
CA LYS A 29 -4.17 2.21 -15.64
C LYS A 29 -3.95 1.42 -14.35
N LEU A 30 -4.94 1.44 -13.47
CA LEU A 30 -4.87 0.78 -12.16
C LEU A 30 -5.87 -0.37 -12.10
N ASN A 31 -5.45 -1.47 -11.50
CA ASN A 31 -6.34 -2.57 -11.15
C ASN A 31 -6.43 -2.64 -9.63
N ILE A 32 -7.60 -2.36 -9.08
CA ILE A 32 -7.83 -2.31 -7.63
C ILE A 32 -8.22 -3.70 -7.14
N ILE A 33 -7.47 -4.22 -6.16
CA ILE A 33 -7.69 -5.54 -5.58
C ILE A 33 -7.95 -5.35 -4.09
N LYS A 34 -9.03 -5.94 -3.58
CA LYS A 34 -9.41 -5.81 -2.17
C LYS A 34 -9.03 -7.05 -1.39
N VAL A 35 -8.48 -6.86 -0.19
CA VAL A 35 -8.20 -7.94 0.76
C VAL A 35 -8.78 -7.57 2.12
N PRO A 36 -9.06 -8.55 3.02
CA PRO A 36 -9.72 -8.24 4.29
C PRO A 36 -8.95 -7.30 5.19
N GLY A 37 -7.68 -7.53 5.40
CA GLY A 37 -6.87 -6.72 6.31
C GLY A 37 -5.44 -6.57 5.83
N ALA A 38 -4.65 -5.80 6.58
CA ALA A 38 -3.26 -5.55 6.24
C ALA A 38 -2.44 -6.85 6.19
N PHE A 39 -2.78 -7.81 7.05
CA PHE A 39 -2.07 -9.09 7.12
C PHE A 39 -2.12 -9.87 5.80
N GLU A 40 -3.16 -9.68 4.98
CA GLU A 40 -3.33 -10.37 3.70
C GLU A 40 -2.65 -9.67 2.53
N LEU A 41 -2.09 -8.46 2.75
CA LEU A 41 -1.43 -7.71 1.68
C LEU A 41 -0.21 -8.42 1.10
N PRO A 42 0.70 -9.00 1.92
CA PRO A 42 1.90 -9.65 1.35
C PRO A 42 1.57 -10.80 0.41
N ALA A 43 0.67 -11.70 0.80
CA ALA A 43 0.30 -12.83 -0.05
C ALA A 43 -0.33 -12.38 -1.37
N SER A 44 -1.18 -11.36 -1.32
CA SER A 44 -1.79 -10.81 -2.52
C SER A 44 -0.75 -10.12 -3.43
N ALA A 45 0.20 -9.40 -2.83
CA ALA A 45 1.29 -8.78 -3.58
C ALA A 45 2.12 -9.83 -4.30
N GLN A 46 2.44 -10.94 -3.63
CA GLN A 46 3.21 -12.03 -4.25
C GLN A 46 2.48 -12.60 -5.46
N LYS A 47 1.17 -12.81 -5.36
CA LYS A 47 0.37 -13.31 -6.49
C LYS A 47 0.39 -12.33 -7.66
N CYS A 48 0.32 -11.03 -7.39
CA CYS A 48 0.38 -10.03 -8.43
C CYS A 48 1.73 -10.04 -9.15
N VAL A 49 2.83 -10.16 -8.41
CA VAL A 49 4.17 -10.26 -9.00
C VAL A 49 4.28 -11.51 -9.88
N GLU A 50 3.83 -12.65 -9.37
CA GLU A 50 3.91 -13.93 -10.10
C GLU A 50 3.05 -13.95 -11.36
N SER A 51 1.99 -13.16 -11.41
CA SER A 51 1.08 -13.14 -12.56
C SER A 51 1.72 -12.55 -13.83
N GLU A 52 2.78 -11.77 -13.67
CA GLU A 52 3.46 -11.07 -14.77
C GLU A 52 2.56 -10.10 -15.56
N ARG A 53 1.44 -9.68 -14.94
CA ARG A 53 0.45 -8.81 -15.59
C ARG A 53 0.67 -7.33 -15.30
N TYR A 54 1.52 -7.00 -14.33
CA TYR A 54 1.64 -5.64 -13.81
C TYR A 54 3.05 -5.10 -13.95
N ASP A 55 3.13 -3.79 -14.09
CA ASP A 55 4.41 -3.06 -14.12
C ASP A 55 4.88 -2.70 -12.71
N SER A 56 3.96 -2.64 -11.78
CA SER A 56 4.23 -2.32 -10.37
C SER A 56 3.08 -2.81 -9.50
N VAL A 57 3.36 -3.02 -8.22
CA VAL A 57 2.37 -3.41 -7.21
C VAL A 57 2.44 -2.43 -6.05
N ILE A 58 1.30 -1.84 -5.70
CA ILE A 58 1.19 -0.93 -4.57
C ILE A 58 0.29 -1.56 -3.53
N THR A 59 0.72 -1.55 -2.26
CA THR A 59 -0.08 -2.03 -1.15
C THR A 59 -0.54 -0.84 -0.31
N LEU A 60 -1.82 -0.76 -0.02
CA LEU A 60 -2.41 0.30 0.81
C LEU A 60 -3.19 -0.34 1.95
N GLY A 61 -2.88 0.06 3.16
CA GLY A 61 -3.56 -0.44 4.34
C GLY A 61 -3.34 0.47 5.53
N CYS A 62 -3.94 0.12 6.65
CA CYS A 62 -3.81 0.90 7.87
C CYS A 62 -3.91 0.00 9.09
N VAL A 63 -2.91 0.07 9.95
CA VAL A 63 -2.89 -0.61 11.24
C VAL A 63 -2.79 0.45 12.32
N ILE A 64 -3.76 0.46 13.23
CA ILE A 64 -3.81 1.43 14.34
C ILE A 64 -3.62 0.67 15.63
N LYS A 65 -2.74 1.17 16.48
CA LYS A 65 -2.44 0.54 17.77
C LYS A 65 -3.67 0.45 18.65
N GLY A 66 -3.94 -0.75 19.18
CA GLY A 66 -4.98 -1.00 20.16
C GLY A 66 -4.40 -1.29 21.54
N ASP A 67 -5.17 -2.01 22.36
CA ASP A 67 -4.81 -2.28 23.76
C ASP A 67 -3.88 -3.48 23.92
N THR A 68 -3.58 -4.22 22.85
CA THR A 68 -2.79 -5.46 22.91
C THR A 68 -1.55 -5.34 22.04
N ASP A 69 -0.66 -6.35 22.13
CA ASP A 69 0.56 -6.45 21.31
C ASP A 69 0.26 -6.83 19.86
N HIS A 70 -1.00 -7.08 19.50
CA HIS A 70 -1.42 -7.45 18.16
C HIS A 70 -0.89 -6.48 17.11
N TYR A 71 -0.89 -5.19 17.40
CA TYR A 71 -0.36 -4.16 16.51
C TYR A 71 1.08 -4.43 16.09
N ASP A 72 1.95 -4.74 17.05
CA ASP A 72 3.37 -4.95 16.77
C ASP A 72 3.58 -6.17 15.89
N TYR A 73 2.86 -7.26 16.16
CA TYR A 73 2.96 -8.48 15.36
C TYR A 73 2.49 -8.26 13.92
N ILE A 74 1.37 -7.56 13.74
CA ILE A 74 0.85 -7.29 12.40
C ILE A 74 1.80 -6.36 11.64
N CYS A 75 2.28 -5.30 12.26
CA CYS A 75 3.19 -4.36 11.60
C CYS A 75 4.48 -5.03 11.15
N GLN A 76 5.07 -5.87 12.00
CA GLN A 76 6.30 -6.60 11.67
C GLN A 76 6.06 -7.60 10.55
N ALA A 77 4.99 -8.38 10.64
CA ALA A 77 4.69 -9.40 9.64
C ALA A 77 4.43 -8.78 8.27
N VAL A 78 3.64 -7.70 8.24
CA VAL A 78 3.27 -7.03 6.98
C VAL A 78 4.49 -6.34 6.37
N SER A 79 5.23 -5.56 7.15
CA SER A 79 6.39 -4.84 6.63
C SER A 79 7.50 -5.78 6.16
N ASN A 80 7.81 -6.83 6.94
CA ASN A 80 8.80 -7.82 6.55
C ASN A 80 8.35 -8.62 5.33
N GLY A 81 7.07 -9.00 5.28
CA GLY A 81 6.53 -9.74 4.16
C GLY A 81 6.61 -8.96 2.86
N ILE A 82 6.19 -7.70 2.87
CA ILE A 82 6.24 -6.85 1.68
C ILE A 82 7.69 -6.56 1.28
N MET A 83 8.57 -6.30 2.25
CA MET A 83 9.99 -6.06 1.96
C MET A 83 10.62 -7.26 1.28
N ASN A 84 10.36 -8.49 1.77
CA ASN A 84 10.92 -9.70 1.17
C ASN A 84 10.45 -9.87 -0.28
N ILE A 85 9.20 -9.57 -0.56
CA ILE A 85 8.66 -9.63 -1.92
C ILE A 85 9.31 -8.56 -2.79
N SER A 86 9.43 -7.35 -2.28
CA SER A 86 10.02 -6.22 -2.99
C SER A 86 11.46 -6.50 -3.43
N ILE A 87 12.27 -7.06 -2.54
CA ILE A 87 13.69 -7.37 -2.84
C ILE A 87 13.82 -8.41 -3.94
N LYS A 88 12.94 -9.41 -3.95
CA LYS A 88 13.00 -10.53 -4.91
C LYS A 88 12.26 -10.24 -6.21
N SER A 89 11.41 -9.23 -6.23
CA SER A 89 10.58 -8.91 -7.39
C SER A 89 11.39 -8.15 -8.45
N HIS A 90 11.13 -8.45 -9.72
CA HIS A 90 11.71 -7.70 -10.83
C HIS A 90 10.88 -6.44 -11.18
N ILE A 91 9.75 -6.24 -10.53
CA ILE A 91 8.95 -5.02 -10.65
C ILE A 91 8.87 -4.32 -9.30
N PRO A 92 8.65 -2.98 -9.28
CA PRO A 92 8.52 -2.26 -8.01
C PRO A 92 7.32 -2.73 -7.19
N VAL A 93 7.54 -2.96 -5.91
CA VAL A 93 6.50 -3.29 -4.93
C VAL A 93 6.56 -2.25 -3.82
N LEU A 94 5.51 -1.46 -3.66
CA LEU A 94 5.48 -0.29 -2.80
C LEU A 94 4.71 -0.56 -1.51
N PHE A 95 5.24 -0.05 -0.41
CA PHE A 95 4.67 -0.19 0.92
C PHE A 95 3.93 1.10 1.30
N GLY A 96 2.61 1.08 1.16
CA GLY A 96 1.73 2.20 1.53
C GLY A 96 0.84 1.86 2.72
N VAL A 97 1.36 1.09 3.68
CA VAL A 97 0.61 0.70 4.87
C VAL A 97 0.94 1.67 6.00
N LEU A 98 -0.09 2.36 6.51
CA LEU A 98 0.06 3.22 7.68
C LEU A 98 0.13 2.35 8.93
N THR A 99 1.09 2.65 9.80
CA THR A 99 1.24 2.03 11.11
C THR A 99 1.21 3.14 12.15
N CYS A 100 0.03 3.40 12.69
CA CYS A 100 -0.22 4.59 13.49
C CYS A 100 -0.54 4.28 14.94
N GLN A 101 -0.16 5.18 15.83
CA GLN A 101 -0.42 5.04 17.27
C GLN A 101 -1.89 5.31 17.59
N ASN A 102 -2.56 6.12 16.79
CA ASN A 102 -3.96 6.49 17.01
C ASN A 102 -4.64 6.84 15.70
N ALA A 103 -5.97 6.95 15.75
CA ALA A 103 -6.79 7.25 14.58
C ALA A 103 -6.52 8.63 13.99
N GLN A 104 -6.15 9.60 14.84
CA GLN A 104 -5.85 10.96 14.38
C GLN A 104 -4.65 10.97 13.42
N GLN A 105 -3.59 10.23 13.75
CA GLN A 105 -2.42 10.11 12.87
C GLN A 105 -2.80 9.51 11.52
N ALA A 106 -3.62 8.45 11.56
CA ALA A 106 -4.07 7.79 10.33
C ALA A 106 -4.91 8.74 9.48
N PHE A 107 -5.81 9.46 10.10
CA PHE A 107 -6.65 10.43 9.40
C PHE A 107 -5.82 11.50 8.69
N GLU A 108 -4.83 12.08 9.39
CA GLU A 108 -3.99 13.13 8.83
C GLU A 108 -3.19 12.66 7.62
N ARG A 109 -2.83 11.38 7.57
CA ARG A 109 -2.01 10.81 6.49
C ARG A 109 -2.82 10.18 5.37
N SER A 110 -4.15 10.28 5.44
CA SER A 110 -5.06 9.71 4.45
C SER A 110 -6.01 10.73 3.82
N ARG A 111 -6.01 11.96 4.29
CA ARG A 111 -6.84 13.02 3.74
C ARG A 111 -6.15 13.71 2.56
N ASP A 112 -6.87 14.56 1.86
CA ASP A 112 -6.34 15.28 0.69
C ASP A 112 -5.40 16.41 1.11
N ASN A 113 -4.15 16.06 1.33
CA ASN A 113 -3.09 17.02 1.70
C ASN A 113 -1.73 16.43 1.28
N ASP A 114 -0.65 17.19 1.57
CA ASP A 114 0.71 16.80 1.18
C ASP A 114 1.26 15.61 1.98
N PHE A 115 0.58 15.19 3.05
CA PHE A 115 1.02 14.10 3.92
C PHE A 115 0.30 12.77 3.59
N ASN A 116 -0.53 12.75 2.55
CA ASN A 116 -1.25 11.55 2.16
C ASN A 116 -0.28 10.46 1.72
N LYS A 117 -0.28 9.34 2.44
CA LYS A 117 0.65 8.24 2.16
C LYS A 117 0.39 7.57 0.81
N GLY A 118 -0.87 7.51 0.40
CA GLY A 118 -1.21 6.96 -0.91
C GLY A 118 -0.66 7.79 -2.07
N TYR A 119 -0.74 9.11 -1.93
CA TYR A 119 -0.15 10.04 -2.89
C TYR A 119 1.37 9.85 -2.95
N GLU A 120 2.01 9.74 -1.79
CA GLU A 120 3.46 9.54 -1.67
C GLU A 120 3.91 8.25 -2.37
N VAL A 121 3.26 7.13 -2.09
CA VAL A 121 3.68 5.86 -2.71
C VAL A 121 3.32 5.78 -4.19
N GLY A 122 2.25 6.43 -4.62
CA GLY A 122 1.94 6.55 -6.04
C GLY A 122 3.04 7.30 -6.79
N ASN A 123 3.53 8.40 -6.22
CA ASN A 123 4.66 9.13 -6.79
C ASN A 123 5.94 8.31 -6.79
N ALA A 124 6.18 7.52 -5.74
CA ALA A 124 7.34 6.63 -5.68
C ALA A 124 7.27 5.57 -6.78
N ALA A 125 6.10 4.98 -7.00
CA ALA A 125 5.91 4.01 -8.07
C ALA A 125 6.21 4.62 -9.43
N LYS A 126 5.69 5.82 -9.67
CA LYS A 126 5.93 6.55 -10.92
C LYS A 126 7.42 6.80 -11.15
N SER A 127 8.10 7.26 -10.11
CA SER A 127 9.53 7.52 -10.17
C SER A 127 10.33 6.25 -10.49
N LEU A 128 9.99 5.13 -9.84
CA LEU A 128 10.69 3.87 -10.09
C LEU A 128 10.43 3.32 -11.49
N LEU A 129 9.21 3.47 -12.01
CA LEU A 129 8.90 3.04 -13.37
C LEU A 129 9.65 3.87 -14.40
N GLU A 130 9.78 5.17 -14.19
CA GLU A 130 10.53 6.06 -15.08
C GLU A 130 12.03 5.75 -15.06
N SER A 131 12.60 5.44 -13.90
CA SER A 131 14.03 5.17 -13.76
C SER A 131 14.44 3.79 -14.27
N ALA A 132 13.49 2.89 -14.48
CA ALA A 132 13.76 1.53 -14.98
C ALA A 132 14.00 1.48 -16.49
N ARG A 133 13.87 2.61 -17.17
CA ARG A 133 14.05 2.69 -18.62
C ARG A 133 15.50 2.84 -19.03
#